data_cbb291986b43fd7ea726af53fdbc9d64
#
_entry.id   cbb291986b43fd7ea726af53fdbc9d64
#
_cell.length_a   1.000
_cell.length_b   1.000
_cell.length_c   1.000
_cell.angle_alpha   90.00
_cell.angle_beta   90.00
_cell.angle_gamma   90.00
#
_symmetry.space_group_name_H-M   'P 1'
#
loop_
_entity.id
_entity.type
_entity.pdbx_description
1 polymer ?
#
loop_
_entity_poly.entity_id
_entity_poly.type
_entity_poly.pdbx_seq_one_letter_code
_entity_poly.pdbx_strand_id
1 'polypeptide(L)'
;MIAIDSSNCMVTDSPLETVIPSSGIYIPKIISRPLRPADGFKMGIFAGIHGDEEAGTLAVHELIKWAESKPAALHDYELHFYPVCNPTGRNLGTRHNHSGLDLNREFWSGSTEPEVVFLEAELRRERFDGLIALHSDDDSDGCYGFVRGALLSEHLLEPALAAASSHLPRNELPLIDGFLAARGIIKEGYDGILCAPPGQHPRPLEIVFETPALALMPQQVAATVAAVKTMLAEYRELQAFAANL
;
A
#
# COMPACT_ATOMS: atom_id res chain seq x y z
N MET A 1 2.14 -23.67 53.76
CA MET A 1 2.89 -22.54 53.18
C MET A 1 3.10 -22.90 51.71
N ILE A 2 2.14 -22.46 50.89
CA ILE A 2 2.13 -22.74 49.46
C ILE A 2 2.58 -21.45 48.78
N ALA A 3 3.71 -21.49 48.10
CA ALA A 3 4.23 -20.39 47.32
C ALA A 3 3.38 -20.23 46.08
N ILE A 4 2.76 -19.06 45.89
CA ILE A 4 2.06 -18.67 44.69
C ILE A 4 3.12 -18.08 43.76
N ASP A 5 3.37 -18.79 42.67
CA ASP A 5 4.21 -18.32 41.56
C ASP A 5 3.43 -17.27 40.77
N SER A 6 3.88 -16.02 40.82
CA SER A 6 3.29 -14.85 40.16
C SER A 6 4.09 -14.51 38.91
N SER A 7 4.09 -15.40 37.92
CA SER A 7 4.66 -15.12 36.59
C SER A 7 3.72 -15.53 35.47
N ASN A 8 2.51 -14.95 35.47
CA ASN A 8 1.64 -14.98 34.29
C ASN A 8 1.36 -13.54 33.86
N CYS A 9 2.43 -12.85 33.44
CA CYS A 9 2.29 -11.63 32.68
C CYS A 9 1.87 -12.05 31.26
N MET A 10 0.57 -12.01 30.99
CA MET A 10 0.09 -12.07 29.62
C MET A 10 0.59 -10.81 28.92
N VAL A 11 1.68 -10.94 28.17
CA VAL A 11 2.05 -9.97 27.14
C VAL A 11 0.98 -10.12 26.07
N THR A 12 -0.01 -9.26 26.08
CA THR A 12 -0.86 -9.03 24.92
C THR A 12 0.03 -8.31 23.92
N ASP A 13 0.67 -9.07 23.03
CA ASP A 13 1.26 -8.54 21.81
C ASP A 13 0.11 -7.97 20.96
N SER A 14 -0.22 -6.71 21.23
CA SER A 14 -1.09 -5.92 20.34
C SER A 14 -0.22 -5.57 19.12
N PRO A 15 -0.60 -5.98 17.91
CA PRO A 15 0.17 -5.67 16.70
C PRO A 15 0.07 -4.18 16.29
N LEU A 16 -0.51 -3.34 17.14
CA LEU A 16 -0.76 -1.93 16.86
C LEU A 16 0.34 -1.07 17.45
N GLU A 17 1.37 -0.83 16.67
CA GLU A 17 2.37 0.18 17.00
C GLU A 17 1.88 1.54 16.46
N THR A 18 1.48 2.43 17.37
CA THR A 18 1.05 3.78 17.03
C THR A 18 2.25 4.71 17.12
N VAL A 19 2.76 5.18 16.00
CA VAL A 19 3.84 6.18 15.96
C VAL A 19 3.23 7.57 15.90
N ILE A 20 3.46 8.40 16.93
CA ILE A 20 3.04 9.82 16.95
C ILE A 20 4.23 10.64 16.45
N PRO A 21 4.11 11.33 15.28
CA PRO A 21 5.18 12.17 14.78
C PRO A 21 5.39 13.42 15.65
N SER A 22 6.63 13.87 15.74
CA SER A 22 6.98 15.16 16.37
C SER A 22 6.38 16.38 15.63
N SER A 23 5.85 16.20 14.44
CA SER A 23 5.22 17.22 13.59
C SER A 23 3.78 17.60 13.98
N GLY A 24 3.18 16.92 14.96
CA GLY A 24 1.78 17.14 15.36
C GLY A 24 0.72 16.54 14.41
N ILE A 25 1.09 15.96 13.28
CA ILE A 25 0.21 15.21 12.39
C ILE A 25 0.33 13.73 12.70
N TYR A 26 -0.80 13.08 12.91
CA TYR A 26 -0.87 11.65 13.17
C TYR A 26 -1.26 10.88 11.90
N ILE A 27 -0.30 10.09 11.38
CA ILE A 27 -0.55 9.13 10.30
C ILE A 27 -0.60 7.74 10.95
N PRO A 28 -1.77 7.06 10.91
CA PRO A 28 -1.92 5.75 11.52
C PRO A 28 -1.07 4.71 10.77
N LYS A 29 -0.34 3.90 11.53
CA LYS A 29 0.46 2.79 11.03
C LYS A 29 0.08 1.53 11.80
N ILE A 30 -0.21 0.45 11.09
CA ILE A 30 -0.49 -0.87 11.64
C ILE A 30 0.50 -1.87 11.04
N ILE A 31 1.13 -2.70 11.87
CA ILE A 31 2.11 -3.69 11.43
C ILE A 31 1.56 -5.09 11.71
N SER A 32 1.50 -5.91 10.68
CA SER A 32 1.32 -7.36 10.81
C SER A 32 2.68 -8.04 10.65
N ARG A 33 3.15 -8.69 11.72
CA ARG A 33 4.46 -9.33 11.72
C ARG A 33 4.37 -10.81 11.36
N PRO A 34 5.35 -11.33 10.60
CA PRO A 34 5.38 -12.74 10.24
C PRO A 34 5.61 -13.62 11.47
N LEU A 35 5.10 -14.84 11.44
CA LEU A 35 5.37 -15.86 12.48
C LEU A 35 6.86 -16.28 12.52
N ARG A 36 7.62 -16.01 11.47
CA ARG A 36 9.06 -16.26 11.37
C ARG A 36 9.78 -15.01 10.87
N PRO A 37 10.34 -14.19 11.77
CA PRO A 37 10.89 -12.88 11.42
C PRO A 37 12.17 -12.88 10.56
N ALA A 38 12.90 -13.99 10.48
CA ALA A 38 14.27 -13.96 9.97
C ALA A 38 14.42 -13.77 8.47
N ASP A 39 13.39 -14.12 7.65
CA ASP A 39 13.46 -14.14 6.18
C ASP A 39 12.22 -13.56 5.49
N GLY A 40 11.44 -12.74 6.20
CA GLY A 40 10.18 -12.20 5.70
C GLY A 40 10.35 -10.98 4.80
N PHE A 41 9.53 -10.89 3.76
CA PHE A 41 9.44 -9.72 2.87
C PHE A 41 8.70 -8.58 3.55
N LYS A 42 9.30 -7.39 3.54
CA LYS A 42 8.69 -6.20 4.11
C LYS A 42 7.93 -5.42 3.04
N MET A 43 6.61 -5.34 3.18
CA MET A 43 5.73 -4.66 2.24
C MET A 43 5.05 -3.45 2.89
N GLY A 44 5.07 -2.31 2.21
CA GLY A 44 4.30 -1.11 2.57
C GLY A 44 3.03 -1.01 1.74
N ILE A 45 1.87 -0.86 2.38
CA ILE A 45 0.56 -0.68 1.74
C ILE A 45 0.02 0.67 2.19
N PHE A 46 -0.11 1.59 1.24
CA PHE A 46 -0.43 3.00 1.47
C PHE A 46 -1.77 3.35 0.83
N ALA A 47 -2.63 4.05 1.57
CA ALA A 47 -3.89 4.56 1.07
C ALA A 47 -4.18 5.97 1.61
N GLY A 48 -5.11 6.67 0.96
CA GLY A 48 -5.51 8.00 1.37
C GLY A 48 -4.39 9.04 1.28
N ILE A 49 -3.55 8.97 0.25
CA ILE A 49 -2.63 10.06 -0.16
C ILE A 49 -3.47 11.24 -0.65
N HIS A 50 -4.55 10.97 -1.39
CA HIS A 50 -5.61 11.93 -1.65
C HIS A 50 -6.72 11.71 -0.62
N GLY A 51 -7.14 12.79 0.04
CA GLY A 51 -8.03 12.68 1.20
C GLY A 51 -9.48 12.31 0.86
N ASP A 52 -9.90 12.48 -0.38
CA ASP A 52 -11.22 12.14 -0.92
C ASP A 52 -11.32 10.69 -1.45
N GLU A 53 -10.20 9.97 -1.56
CA GLU A 53 -10.16 8.58 -2.04
C GLU A 53 -10.38 7.58 -0.89
N GLU A 54 -11.62 7.41 -0.46
CA GLU A 54 -11.94 6.58 0.71
C GLU A 54 -11.83 5.07 0.45
N ALA A 55 -11.98 4.62 -0.80
CA ALA A 55 -12.00 3.19 -1.13
C ALA A 55 -10.71 2.46 -0.73
N GLY A 56 -9.55 3.07 -0.98
CA GLY A 56 -8.25 2.55 -0.58
C GLY A 56 -8.12 2.40 0.94
N THR A 57 -8.57 3.40 1.69
CA THR A 57 -8.60 3.35 3.17
C THR A 57 -9.44 2.19 3.69
N LEU A 58 -10.65 2.01 3.16
CA LEU A 58 -11.53 0.91 3.55
C LEU A 58 -10.96 -0.45 3.16
N ALA A 59 -10.34 -0.54 1.98
CA ALA A 59 -9.67 -1.76 1.54
C ALA A 59 -8.50 -2.14 2.48
N VAL A 60 -7.70 -1.17 2.93
CA VAL A 60 -6.64 -1.42 3.92
C VAL A 60 -7.22 -1.98 5.23
N HIS A 61 -8.34 -1.47 5.72
CA HIS A 61 -8.98 -2.03 6.91
C HIS A 61 -9.44 -3.48 6.73
N GLU A 62 -9.96 -3.84 5.56
CA GLU A 62 -10.32 -5.23 5.24
C GLU A 62 -9.06 -6.12 5.11
N LEU A 63 -7.97 -5.60 4.56
CA LEU A 63 -6.69 -6.30 4.48
C LEU A 63 -6.08 -6.56 5.87
N ILE A 64 -6.20 -5.61 6.81
CA ILE A 64 -5.78 -5.78 8.20
C ILE A 64 -6.57 -6.93 8.86
N LYS A 65 -7.90 -6.92 8.76
CA LYS A 65 -8.76 -8.00 9.28
C LYS A 65 -8.40 -9.35 8.66
N TRP A 66 -8.11 -9.37 7.36
CA TRP A 66 -7.68 -10.57 6.68
C TRP A 66 -6.32 -11.05 7.22
N ALA A 67 -5.34 -10.16 7.41
CA ALA A 67 -4.04 -10.49 7.95
C ALA A 67 -4.14 -11.10 9.36
N GLU A 68 -4.98 -10.52 10.22
CA GLU A 68 -5.26 -11.04 11.56
C GLU A 68 -5.92 -12.42 11.53
N SER A 69 -6.87 -12.64 10.60
CA SER A 69 -7.63 -13.89 10.49
C SER A 69 -6.88 -15.03 9.80
N LYS A 70 -5.84 -14.75 9.05
CA LYS A 70 -5.08 -15.69 8.22
C LYS A 70 -3.56 -15.55 8.36
N PRO A 71 -3.01 -15.58 9.58
CA PRO A 71 -1.57 -15.35 9.79
C PRO A 71 -0.69 -16.39 9.05
N ALA A 72 -1.18 -17.62 8.86
CA ALA A 72 -0.47 -18.63 8.10
C ALA A 72 -0.30 -18.30 6.61
N ALA A 73 -1.21 -17.51 6.03
CA ALA A 73 -1.11 -17.06 4.64
C ALA A 73 -0.06 -15.95 4.46
N LEU A 74 0.39 -15.35 5.55
CA LEU A 74 1.32 -14.22 5.57
C LEU A 74 2.60 -14.53 6.36
N HIS A 75 2.93 -15.80 6.56
CA HIS A 75 4.07 -16.19 7.39
C HIS A 75 5.42 -15.65 6.89
N ASP A 76 5.52 -15.27 5.60
CA ASP A 76 6.70 -14.73 4.96
C ASP A 76 6.66 -13.19 4.83
N TYR A 77 5.62 -12.53 5.38
CA TYR A 77 5.44 -11.09 5.20
C TYR A 77 5.46 -10.31 6.51
N GLU A 78 6.21 -9.21 6.54
CA GLU A 78 6.00 -8.10 7.44
C GLU A 78 5.23 -7.02 6.66
N LEU A 79 3.93 -6.87 6.96
CA LEU A 79 3.06 -5.90 6.29
C LEU A 79 2.91 -4.65 7.13
N HIS A 80 3.24 -3.50 6.55
CA HIS A 80 3.03 -2.19 7.13
C HIS A 80 1.87 -1.50 6.41
N PHE A 81 0.79 -1.27 7.11
CA PHE A 81 -0.40 -0.63 6.59
C PHE A 81 -0.46 0.83 7.01
N TYR A 82 -0.66 1.72 6.04
CA TYR A 82 -0.88 3.16 6.21
C TYR A 82 -2.25 3.51 5.62
N PRO A 83 -3.34 3.36 6.38
CA PRO A 83 -4.70 3.52 5.85
C PRO A 83 -5.05 4.96 5.48
N VAL A 84 -4.38 5.95 6.08
CA VAL A 84 -4.65 7.38 5.86
C VAL A 84 -3.32 8.14 5.83
N CYS A 85 -2.78 8.35 4.63
CA CYS A 85 -1.53 9.06 4.44
C CYS A 85 -1.69 10.59 4.46
N ASN A 86 -2.90 11.09 4.17
CA ASN A 86 -3.27 12.50 4.19
C ASN A 86 -4.44 12.74 5.17
N PRO A 87 -4.19 12.78 6.48
CA PRO A 87 -5.26 12.97 7.45
C PRO A 87 -5.92 14.36 7.35
N THR A 88 -5.18 15.37 6.91
CA THR A 88 -5.73 16.73 6.76
C THR A 88 -6.67 16.83 5.57
N GLY A 89 -6.31 16.28 4.41
CA GLY A 89 -7.17 16.18 3.25
C GLY A 89 -8.41 15.33 3.51
N ARG A 90 -8.24 14.20 4.21
CA ARG A 90 -9.37 13.35 4.60
C ARG A 90 -10.39 14.08 5.47
N ASN A 91 -9.92 14.85 6.46
CA ASN A 91 -10.82 15.64 7.32
C ASN A 91 -11.59 16.71 6.55
N LEU A 92 -11.03 17.21 5.46
CA LEU A 92 -11.66 18.21 4.59
C LEU A 92 -12.48 17.56 3.46
N GLY A 93 -12.33 16.26 3.22
CA GLY A 93 -12.93 15.55 2.07
C GLY A 93 -12.38 16.07 0.73
N THR A 94 -11.08 16.36 0.66
CA THR A 94 -10.42 16.94 -0.52
C THR A 94 -9.21 16.09 -0.93
N ARG A 95 -8.91 16.10 -2.23
CA ARG A 95 -7.69 15.49 -2.79
C ARG A 95 -6.44 16.03 -2.11
N HIS A 96 -6.35 17.34 -1.99
CA HIS A 96 -5.21 18.08 -1.45
C HIS A 96 -5.17 18.04 0.09
N ASN A 97 -4.00 18.30 0.67
CA ASN A 97 -3.87 18.50 2.11
C ASN A 97 -4.39 19.89 2.54
N HIS A 98 -4.26 20.21 3.83
CA HIS A 98 -4.69 21.51 4.37
C HIS A 98 -3.97 22.74 3.78
N SER A 99 -2.77 22.55 3.24
CA SER A 99 -2.00 23.58 2.53
C SER A 99 -2.43 23.75 1.06
N GLY A 100 -3.37 22.95 0.58
CA GLY A 100 -3.83 22.95 -0.81
C GLY A 100 -2.88 22.26 -1.79
N LEU A 101 -1.97 21.41 -1.31
CA LEU A 101 -0.99 20.69 -2.12
C LEU A 101 -1.41 19.26 -2.39
N ASP A 102 -1.17 18.78 -3.62
CA ASP A 102 -1.23 17.37 -3.97
C ASP A 102 0.01 16.65 -3.42
N LEU A 103 -0.14 15.94 -2.31
CA LEU A 103 0.97 15.25 -1.67
C LEU A 103 1.66 14.25 -2.60
N ASN A 104 0.94 13.70 -3.57
CA ASN A 104 1.49 12.75 -4.54
C ASN A 104 2.24 13.45 -5.69
N ARG A 105 2.69 14.69 -5.47
CA ARG A 105 3.62 15.46 -6.29
C ARG A 105 4.79 16.03 -5.48
N GLU A 106 4.82 15.73 -4.17
CA GLU A 106 5.73 16.34 -3.23
C GLU A 106 6.88 15.45 -2.75
N PHE A 107 6.81 14.12 -3.00
CA PHE A 107 7.83 13.18 -2.53
C PHE A 107 9.18 13.41 -3.22
N TRP A 108 10.24 13.38 -2.43
CA TRP A 108 11.65 13.51 -2.82
C TRP A 108 12.00 14.86 -3.49
N SER A 109 11.12 15.85 -3.39
CA SER A 109 11.31 17.21 -3.90
C SER A 109 11.93 18.17 -2.88
N GLY A 110 12.11 17.73 -1.63
CA GLY A 110 12.50 18.57 -0.51
C GLY A 110 11.30 19.26 0.15
N SER A 111 10.11 18.70 0.00
CA SER A 111 8.87 19.20 0.61
C SER A 111 8.99 19.32 2.12
N THR A 112 8.35 20.36 2.67
CA THR A 112 8.23 20.58 4.12
C THR A 112 6.86 20.19 4.66
N GLU A 113 5.98 19.66 3.83
CA GLU A 113 4.66 19.19 4.26
C GLU A 113 4.82 18.04 5.27
N PRO A 114 4.18 18.17 6.45
CA PRO A 114 4.41 17.23 7.53
C PRO A 114 4.09 15.76 7.19
N GLU A 115 3.07 15.54 6.36
CA GLU A 115 2.70 14.22 5.87
C GLU A 115 3.82 13.61 5.01
N VAL A 116 4.37 14.39 4.09
CA VAL A 116 5.45 13.95 3.19
C VAL A 116 6.72 13.69 3.99
N VAL A 117 7.10 14.62 4.88
CA VAL A 117 8.29 14.48 5.75
C VAL A 117 8.20 13.20 6.58
N PHE A 118 7.02 12.92 7.16
CA PHE A 118 6.81 11.70 7.93
C PHE A 118 6.93 10.44 7.05
N LEU A 119 6.22 10.41 5.93
CA LEU A 119 6.22 9.23 5.04
C LEU A 119 7.59 8.99 4.43
N GLU A 120 8.32 10.01 4.01
CA GLU A 120 9.71 9.87 3.54
C GLU A 120 10.65 9.30 4.62
N ALA A 121 10.48 9.74 5.88
CA ALA A 121 11.25 9.19 7.00
C ALA A 121 10.94 7.69 7.22
N GLU A 122 9.65 7.31 7.12
CA GLU A 122 9.21 5.92 7.18
C GLU A 122 9.82 5.08 6.04
N LEU A 123 9.73 5.57 4.81
CA LEU A 123 10.28 4.91 3.62
C LEU A 123 11.79 4.70 3.73
N ARG A 124 12.54 5.70 4.23
CA ARG A 124 14.00 5.57 4.48
C ARG A 124 14.32 4.57 5.58
N ARG A 125 13.52 4.57 6.67
CA ARG A 125 13.75 3.71 7.84
C ARG A 125 13.44 2.25 7.54
N GLU A 126 12.28 2.01 6.95
CA GLU A 126 11.76 0.65 6.76
C GLU A 126 12.42 -0.08 5.59
N ARG A 127 12.83 0.64 4.55
CA ARG A 127 13.48 0.06 3.35
C ARG A 127 12.70 -1.12 2.80
N PHE A 128 11.44 -0.89 2.48
CA PHE A 128 10.52 -1.92 1.98
C PHE A 128 11.08 -2.69 0.77
N ASP A 129 10.76 -3.98 0.67
CA ASP A 129 10.97 -4.80 -0.51
C ASP A 129 9.93 -4.51 -1.59
N GLY A 130 8.77 -3.99 -1.18
CA GLY A 130 7.72 -3.55 -2.08
C GLY A 130 6.80 -2.50 -1.49
N LEU A 131 6.29 -1.65 -2.37
CA LEU A 131 5.36 -0.57 -2.08
C LEU A 131 4.11 -0.74 -2.94
N ILE A 132 2.94 -0.70 -2.31
CA ILE A 132 1.64 -0.74 -2.99
C ILE A 132 0.87 0.50 -2.53
N ALA A 133 0.63 1.43 -3.45
CA ALA A 133 -0.20 2.61 -3.23
C ALA A 133 -1.59 2.39 -3.83
N LEU A 134 -2.62 2.72 -3.07
CA LEU A 134 -4.03 2.46 -3.42
C LEU A 134 -4.73 3.79 -3.65
N HIS A 135 -5.29 3.93 -4.84
CA HIS A 135 -5.93 5.16 -5.32
C HIS A 135 -7.28 4.88 -5.98
N SER A 136 -7.98 5.96 -6.32
CA SER A 136 -9.21 5.94 -7.12
C SER A 136 -9.20 7.10 -8.10
N ASP A 137 -9.48 6.80 -9.37
CA ASP A 137 -9.50 7.75 -10.48
C ASP A 137 -10.94 8.03 -10.91
N ASP A 138 -11.34 9.31 -10.95
CA ASP A 138 -12.67 9.76 -11.33
C ASP A 138 -12.89 9.85 -12.86
N ASP A 139 -11.81 9.78 -13.63
CA ASP A 139 -11.84 9.78 -15.10
C ASP A 139 -11.79 8.36 -15.70
N SER A 140 -11.67 7.31 -14.87
CA SER A 140 -11.54 5.93 -15.33
C SER A 140 -12.81 5.11 -15.12
N ASP A 141 -13.17 4.31 -16.13
CA ASP A 141 -14.27 3.33 -16.05
C ASP A 141 -13.83 1.94 -15.57
N GLY A 142 -12.54 1.71 -15.35
CA GLY A 142 -12.00 0.40 -14.98
C GLY A 142 -10.72 0.47 -14.18
N CYS A 143 -10.37 -0.66 -13.53
CA CYS A 143 -9.13 -0.78 -12.77
C CYS A 143 -7.90 -0.77 -13.67
N TYR A 144 -6.85 -0.10 -13.23
CA TYR A 144 -5.55 -0.05 -13.89
C TYR A 144 -4.44 0.19 -12.85
N GLY A 145 -3.20 0.34 -13.29
CA GLY A 145 -2.14 0.72 -12.37
C GLY A 145 -0.84 1.10 -13.04
N PHE A 146 0.01 1.73 -12.24
CA PHE A 146 1.36 2.11 -12.61
C PHE A 146 2.36 1.15 -11.98
N VAL A 147 3.44 0.85 -12.71
CA VAL A 147 4.54 0.03 -12.23
C VAL A 147 5.86 0.77 -12.34
N ARG A 148 6.64 0.72 -11.27
CA ARG A 148 7.99 1.29 -11.17
C ARG A 148 8.90 0.32 -10.42
N GLY A 149 10.16 0.73 -10.25
CA GLY A 149 11.09 -0.04 -9.43
C GLY A 149 11.56 -1.32 -10.10
N ALA A 150 11.35 -2.46 -9.47
CA ALA A 150 11.75 -3.76 -9.97
C ALA A 150 10.85 -4.25 -11.12
N LEU A 151 11.40 -4.99 -12.07
CA LEU A 151 10.65 -5.60 -13.19
C LEU A 151 9.49 -6.47 -12.72
N LEU A 152 9.61 -7.09 -11.55
CA LEU A 152 8.53 -7.87 -10.93
C LEU A 152 7.24 -7.08 -10.72
N SER A 153 7.30 -5.74 -10.64
CA SER A 153 6.10 -4.91 -10.47
C SER A 153 5.05 -5.17 -11.55
N GLU A 154 5.47 -5.30 -12.82
CA GLU A 154 4.57 -5.63 -13.93
C GLU A 154 4.00 -7.04 -13.82
N HIS A 155 4.85 -8.01 -13.46
CA HIS A 155 4.44 -9.41 -13.32
C HIS A 155 3.44 -9.64 -12.18
N LEU A 156 3.41 -8.74 -11.19
CA LEU A 156 2.42 -8.79 -10.10
C LEU A 156 1.14 -8.04 -10.44
N LEU A 157 1.24 -6.91 -11.17
CA LEU A 157 0.07 -6.10 -11.51
C LEU A 157 -0.86 -6.80 -12.50
N GLU A 158 -0.33 -7.57 -13.45
CA GLU A 158 -1.15 -8.31 -14.43
C GLU A 158 -2.14 -9.29 -13.76
N PRO A 159 -1.71 -10.25 -12.90
CA PRO A 159 -2.65 -11.13 -12.21
C PRO A 159 -3.53 -10.39 -11.20
N ALA A 160 -3.06 -9.30 -10.60
CA ALA A 160 -3.84 -8.47 -9.70
C ALA A 160 -5.03 -7.82 -10.41
N LEU A 161 -4.83 -7.25 -11.61
CA LEU A 161 -5.88 -6.70 -12.44
C LEU A 161 -6.87 -7.78 -12.89
N ALA A 162 -6.38 -9.00 -13.20
CA ALA A 162 -7.25 -10.12 -13.53
C ALA A 162 -8.13 -10.52 -12.33
N ALA A 163 -7.59 -10.55 -11.11
CA ALA A 163 -8.36 -10.83 -9.90
C ALA A 163 -9.39 -9.73 -9.60
N ALA A 164 -9.02 -8.46 -9.75
CA ALA A 164 -9.91 -7.32 -9.58
C ALA A 164 -11.09 -7.34 -10.57
N SER A 165 -10.88 -7.94 -11.76
CA SER A 165 -11.90 -7.99 -12.81
C SER A 165 -13.16 -8.81 -12.44
N SER A 166 -13.11 -9.57 -11.34
CA SER A 166 -14.31 -10.21 -10.77
C SER A 166 -15.25 -9.23 -10.05
N HIS A 167 -14.81 -8.01 -9.78
CA HIS A 167 -15.53 -6.97 -9.04
C HIS A 167 -15.78 -5.72 -9.88
N LEU A 168 -14.78 -5.28 -10.62
CA LEU A 168 -14.79 -4.09 -11.49
C LEU A 168 -14.08 -4.37 -12.80
N PRO A 169 -14.53 -3.80 -13.93
CA PRO A 169 -13.84 -4.00 -15.20
C PRO A 169 -12.39 -3.51 -15.14
N ARG A 170 -11.56 -4.07 -15.99
CA ARG A 170 -10.21 -3.59 -16.25
C ARG A 170 -10.28 -2.46 -17.28
N ASN A 171 -9.48 -1.41 -17.08
CA ASN A 171 -9.30 -0.39 -18.10
C ASN A 171 -8.33 -0.91 -19.16
N GLU A 172 -8.82 -1.13 -20.38
CA GLU A 172 -8.03 -1.66 -21.50
C GLU A 172 -7.71 -0.60 -22.56
N LEU A 173 -7.94 0.67 -22.26
CA LEU A 173 -7.62 1.75 -23.18
C LEU A 173 -6.11 1.83 -23.42
N PRO A 174 -5.66 2.17 -24.63
CA PRO A 174 -4.23 2.29 -24.94
C PRO A 174 -3.59 3.57 -24.36
N LEU A 175 -4.41 4.52 -23.92
CA LEU A 175 -4.02 5.75 -23.25
C LEU A 175 -4.91 5.93 -22.02
N ILE A 176 -4.28 6.00 -20.83
CA ILE A 176 -4.94 6.16 -19.54
C ILE A 176 -4.17 7.25 -18.79
N ASP A 177 -4.86 8.22 -18.23
CA ASP A 177 -4.28 9.33 -17.46
C ASP A 177 -3.12 10.05 -18.20
N GLY A 178 -3.23 10.15 -19.55
CA GLY A 178 -2.22 10.76 -20.40
C GLY A 178 -0.99 9.89 -20.71
N PHE A 179 -0.90 8.68 -20.20
CA PHE A 179 0.20 7.74 -20.42
C PHE A 179 -0.19 6.57 -21.31
N LEU A 180 0.79 6.04 -22.05
CA LEU A 180 0.61 4.79 -22.80
C LEU A 180 0.39 3.63 -21.84
N ALA A 181 -0.68 2.88 -22.04
CA ALA A 181 -1.05 1.73 -21.25
C ALA A 181 -1.12 0.47 -22.12
N ALA A 182 -0.68 -0.64 -21.55
CA ALA A 182 -0.84 -1.96 -22.12
C ALA A 182 -1.71 -2.80 -21.19
N ARG A 183 -2.97 -3.04 -21.58
CA ARG A 183 -3.92 -3.79 -20.75
C ARG A 183 -4.01 -3.26 -19.30
N GLY A 184 -4.17 -1.94 -19.15
CA GLY A 184 -4.28 -1.29 -17.85
C GLY A 184 -2.97 -1.20 -17.06
N ILE A 185 -1.83 -1.52 -17.66
CA ILE A 185 -0.51 -1.38 -17.03
C ILE A 185 0.24 -0.22 -17.66
N ILE A 186 0.66 0.74 -16.85
CA ILE A 186 1.40 1.93 -17.23
C ILE A 186 2.81 1.81 -16.66
N LYS A 187 3.85 2.01 -17.49
CA LYS A 187 5.27 1.92 -17.11
C LYS A 187 5.93 3.27 -16.90
N GLU A 188 5.24 4.32 -17.26
CA GLU A 188 5.62 5.70 -17.01
C GLU A 188 4.85 6.22 -15.79
N GLY A 189 5.04 7.46 -15.39
CA GLY A 189 4.28 8.02 -14.28
C GLY A 189 4.77 9.40 -13.90
N TYR A 190 4.06 10.03 -12.99
CA TYR A 190 4.35 11.36 -12.48
C TYR A 190 5.60 11.38 -11.60
N ASP A 191 6.29 12.51 -11.59
CA ASP A 191 7.31 12.80 -10.58
C ASP A 191 6.66 13.19 -9.24
N GLY A 192 7.40 13.01 -8.15
CA GLY A 192 6.93 13.39 -6.81
C GLY A 192 5.84 12.48 -6.22
N ILE A 193 5.58 11.31 -6.82
CA ILE A 193 4.67 10.32 -6.25
C ILE A 193 5.33 9.58 -5.07
N LEU A 194 4.51 8.97 -4.22
CA LEU A 194 4.98 8.07 -3.18
C LEU A 194 5.73 6.90 -3.81
N CYS A 195 7.02 6.81 -3.55
CA CYS A 195 7.90 5.76 -4.04
C CYS A 195 9.09 5.57 -3.09
N ALA A 196 9.90 4.55 -3.32
CA ALA A 196 11.08 4.28 -2.51
C ALA A 196 12.11 5.41 -2.57
N PRO A 197 12.97 5.51 -1.54
CA PRO A 197 14.03 6.50 -1.52
C PRO A 197 14.91 6.43 -2.77
N PRO A 198 15.28 7.57 -3.36
CA PRO A 198 16.25 7.61 -4.43
C PRO A 198 17.54 6.87 -4.03
N GLY A 199 17.99 5.96 -4.88
CA GLY A 199 19.20 5.18 -4.61
C GLY A 199 19.03 3.96 -3.71
N GLN A 200 17.81 3.59 -3.31
CA GLN A 200 17.59 2.32 -2.60
C GLN A 200 17.97 1.13 -3.50
N HIS A 201 18.80 0.25 -2.97
CA HIS A 201 19.20 -1.01 -3.61
C HIS A 201 19.07 -2.17 -2.61
N PRO A 202 18.58 -3.36 -3.04
CA PRO A 202 17.92 -3.59 -4.33
C PRO A 202 16.71 -2.66 -4.52
N ARG A 203 16.34 -2.41 -5.76
CA ARG A 203 15.13 -1.61 -6.05
C ARG A 203 13.91 -2.41 -5.63
N PRO A 204 13.03 -1.85 -4.79
CA PRO A 204 11.78 -2.51 -4.42
C PRO A 204 10.85 -2.60 -5.63
N LEU A 205 9.88 -3.48 -5.57
CA LEU A 205 8.72 -3.36 -6.46
C LEU A 205 7.86 -2.17 -6.04
N GLU A 206 7.30 -1.47 -7.02
CA GLU A 206 6.45 -0.30 -6.77
C GLU A 206 5.22 -0.39 -7.68
N ILE A 207 4.04 -0.43 -7.07
CA ILE A 207 2.76 -0.54 -7.76
C ILE A 207 1.82 0.52 -7.21
N VAL A 208 1.24 1.31 -8.12
CA VAL A 208 0.05 2.13 -7.83
C VAL A 208 -1.13 1.39 -8.45
N PHE A 209 -2.15 1.09 -7.66
CA PHE A 209 -3.36 0.42 -8.10
C PHE A 209 -4.54 1.39 -8.01
N GLU A 210 -5.23 1.55 -9.14
CA GLU A 210 -6.32 2.50 -9.33
C GLU A 210 -7.65 1.77 -9.51
N THR A 211 -8.68 2.25 -8.82
CA THR A 211 -10.07 1.84 -9.04
C THR A 211 -10.87 3.00 -9.62
N PRO A 212 -11.94 2.74 -10.44
CA PRO A 212 -12.82 3.81 -10.90
C PRO A 212 -13.59 4.42 -9.71
N ALA A 213 -13.36 5.71 -9.41
CA ALA A 213 -13.92 6.40 -8.26
C ALA A 213 -15.46 6.49 -8.30
N LEU A 214 -16.05 6.50 -9.52
CA LEU A 214 -17.51 6.55 -9.70
C LEU A 214 -18.19 5.20 -9.52
N ALA A 215 -17.45 4.11 -9.38
CA ALA A 215 -18.03 2.79 -9.09
C ALA A 215 -18.55 2.71 -7.65
N LEU A 216 -19.41 1.71 -7.39
CA LEU A 216 -19.91 1.50 -6.04
C LEU A 216 -18.77 1.19 -5.06
N MET A 217 -18.76 1.88 -3.94
CA MET A 217 -17.73 1.72 -2.90
C MET A 217 -17.43 0.26 -2.52
N PRO A 218 -18.42 -0.63 -2.29
CA PRO A 218 -18.14 -2.03 -1.99
C PRO A 218 -17.39 -2.76 -3.11
N GLN A 219 -17.62 -2.39 -4.37
CA GLN A 219 -16.94 -3.00 -5.51
C GLN A 219 -15.48 -2.51 -5.61
N GLN A 220 -15.24 -1.22 -5.39
CA GLN A 220 -13.88 -0.67 -5.33
C GLN A 220 -13.07 -1.35 -4.22
N VAL A 221 -13.62 -1.46 -3.01
CA VAL A 221 -12.97 -2.13 -1.88
C VAL A 221 -12.68 -3.60 -2.20
N ALA A 222 -13.66 -4.33 -2.77
CA ALA A 222 -13.49 -5.73 -3.10
C ALA A 222 -12.43 -5.95 -4.19
N ALA A 223 -12.42 -5.11 -5.24
CA ALA A 223 -11.42 -5.14 -6.31
C ALA A 223 -10.01 -4.90 -5.76
N THR A 224 -9.84 -3.87 -4.93
CA THR A 224 -8.56 -3.52 -4.28
C THR A 224 -8.07 -4.65 -3.38
N VAL A 225 -8.94 -5.21 -2.54
CA VAL A 225 -8.59 -6.33 -1.65
C VAL A 225 -8.17 -7.57 -2.46
N ALA A 226 -8.90 -7.89 -3.53
CA ALA A 226 -8.55 -9.00 -4.42
C ALA A 226 -7.19 -8.78 -5.08
N ALA A 227 -6.95 -7.58 -5.61
CA ALA A 227 -5.69 -7.20 -6.25
C ALA A 227 -4.50 -7.34 -5.29
N VAL A 228 -4.56 -6.73 -4.10
CA VAL A 228 -3.46 -6.77 -3.12
C VAL A 228 -3.17 -8.20 -2.65
N LYS A 229 -4.21 -8.99 -2.35
CA LYS A 229 -4.02 -10.40 -1.97
C LYS A 229 -3.33 -11.21 -3.07
N THR A 230 -3.69 -10.95 -4.32
CA THR A 230 -3.07 -11.61 -5.47
C THR A 230 -1.62 -11.16 -5.63
N MET A 231 -1.31 -9.86 -5.52
CA MET A 231 0.08 -9.37 -5.56
C MET A 231 0.96 -10.06 -4.52
N LEU A 232 0.48 -10.19 -3.29
CA LEU A 232 1.23 -10.86 -2.22
C LEU A 232 1.39 -12.37 -2.48
N ALA A 233 0.37 -13.05 -2.99
CA ALA A 233 0.45 -14.46 -3.31
C ALA A 233 1.46 -14.72 -4.44
N GLU A 234 1.34 -13.98 -5.55
CA GLU A 234 2.23 -14.09 -6.70
C GLU A 234 3.68 -13.74 -6.37
N TYR A 235 3.91 -12.70 -5.56
CA TYR A 235 5.27 -12.33 -5.15
C TYR A 235 5.96 -13.46 -4.40
N ARG A 236 5.27 -14.13 -3.48
CA ARG A 236 5.80 -15.28 -2.77
C ARG A 236 6.14 -16.43 -3.70
N GLU A 237 5.25 -16.74 -4.65
CA GLU A 237 5.50 -17.82 -5.63
C GLU A 237 6.73 -17.50 -6.51
N LEU A 238 6.84 -16.26 -6.99
CA LEU A 238 7.99 -15.83 -7.78
C LEU A 238 9.31 -15.89 -6.99
N GLN A 239 9.30 -15.49 -5.72
CA GLN A 239 10.47 -15.57 -4.85
C GLN A 239 10.87 -17.02 -4.53
N ALA A 240 9.88 -17.87 -4.25
CA ALA A 240 10.14 -19.30 -4.03
C ALA A 240 10.73 -19.96 -5.29
N PHE A 241 10.27 -19.56 -6.47
CA PHE A 241 10.81 -20.05 -7.74
C PHE A 241 12.24 -19.55 -7.98
N ALA A 242 12.51 -18.27 -7.75
CA ALA A 242 13.83 -17.66 -7.90
C ALA A 242 14.88 -18.29 -6.96
N ALA A 243 14.48 -18.70 -5.76
CA ALA A 243 15.37 -19.38 -4.80
C ALA A 243 15.79 -20.79 -5.27
N ASN A 244 15.14 -21.36 -6.28
CA ASN A 244 15.44 -22.68 -6.84
C ASN A 244 16.26 -22.63 -8.16
N LEU A 245 16.63 -21.41 -8.62
CA LEU A 245 17.52 -21.20 -9.78
C LEU A 245 18.95 -20.95 -9.34
#